data_041a667b42a7c64ea3a0fd4baeace60b
#
_entry.id   041a667b42a7c64ea3a0fd4baeace60b
#
_cell.length_a   1.000
_cell.length_b   1.000
_cell.length_c   1.000
_cell.angle_alpha   90.00
_cell.angle_beta   90.00
_cell.angle_gamma   90.00
#
_symmetry.space_group_name_H-M   'P 1'
#
loop_
_entity.id
_entity.type
_entity.pdbx_description
1 polymer ?
#
loop_
_entity_poly.entity_id
_entity_poly.type
_entity_poly.pdbx_seq_one_letter_code
_entity_poly.pdbx_strand_id
1 'polypeptide(L)'
;MTTDLNKFDTLLVANRGEIACRVMRTARAMGLRTVAVYSDADANARHGREADEAVRLGPAAARDSYLKVEAVIEAAKRTGAGAIHPGYGFLSENGPFVDALEKAGITFVGPPASAIAA
;
A
#
# COMPACT_ATOMS: atom_id res chain seq x y z
N MET A 1 9.65 -10.62 -16.74
CA MET A 1 9.39 -10.97 -16.29
C MET A 1 8.51 -10.93 -15.39
N THR A 2 7.96 -10.89 -15.28
CA THR A 2 6.89 -10.99 -14.54
C THR A 2 6.93 -11.90 -13.40
N THR A 3 8.09 -12.43 -13.15
CA THR A 3 8.22 -13.37 -12.07
C THR A 3 7.86 -12.77 -10.72
N ASP A 4 8.09 -11.46 -10.54
CA ASP A 4 7.76 -10.84 -9.27
C ASP A 4 6.27 -10.81 -9.00
N LEU A 5 5.46 -10.72 -10.03
CA LEU A 5 4.00 -10.71 -9.88
C LEU A 5 3.47 -12.06 -9.43
N ASN A 6 4.25 -13.13 -9.57
CA ASN A 6 3.84 -14.46 -9.16
C ASN A 6 4.23 -14.79 -7.73
N LYS A 7 4.98 -13.89 -7.07
CA LYS A 7 5.43 -14.12 -5.71
C LYS A 7 4.43 -13.71 -4.65
N PHE A 8 3.40 -12.98 -5.05
CA PHE A 8 2.37 -12.54 -4.11
C PHE A 8 1.02 -12.55 -4.81
N ASP A 9 -0.02 -12.76 -4.04
CA ASP A 9 -1.38 -12.76 -4.54
C ASP A 9 -2.23 -11.64 -3.94
N THR A 10 -1.69 -10.89 -3.00
CA THR A 10 -2.39 -9.82 -2.32
C THR A 10 -1.55 -8.55 -2.33
N LEU A 11 -2.14 -7.47 -2.80
CA LEU A 11 -1.49 -6.16 -2.89
C LEU A 11 -2.18 -5.16 -1.97
N LEU A 12 -1.42 -4.54 -1.08
CA LEU A 12 -1.92 -3.43 -0.27
C LEU A 12 -1.61 -2.12 -1.00
N VAL A 13 -2.62 -1.26 -1.15
CA VAL A 13 -2.46 0.04 -1.78
C VAL A 13 -2.41 1.10 -0.69
N ALA A 14 -1.21 1.65 -0.48
CA ALA A 14 -0.96 2.61 0.60
C ALA A 14 -1.19 4.04 0.11
N ASN A 15 -2.41 4.34 -0.30
CA ASN A 15 -2.83 5.65 -0.75
C ASN A 15 -4.34 5.75 -0.61
N ARG A 16 -4.91 6.86 -1.05
CA ARG A 16 -6.33 7.13 -0.88
C ARG A 16 -6.95 7.70 -2.15
N GLY A 17 -8.28 7.76 -2.15
CA GLY A 17 -9.03 8.42 -3.21
C GLY A 17 -8.90 7.77 -4.57
N GLU A 18 -8.94 8.60 -5.60
CA GLU A 18 -8.93 8.12 -6.98
C GLU A 18 -7.66 7.36 -7.34
N ILE A 19 -6.52 7.78 -6.79
CA ILE A 19 -5.26 7.09 -7.04
C ILE A 19 -5.34 5.65 -6.54
N ALA A 20 -5.84 5.45 -5.33
CA ALA A 20 -5.99 4.12 -4.75
C ALA A 20 -6.95 3.27 -5.57
N CYS A 21 -8.09 3.83 -5.97
CA CYS A 21 -9.08 3.10 -6.77
C CYS A 21 -8.49 2.65 -8.10
N ARG A 22 -7.72 3.53 -8.72
CA ARG A 22 -7.11 3.25 -10.03
C ARG A 22 -6.10 2.11 -9.95
N VAL A 23 -5.25 2.13 -8.91
CA VAL A 23 -4.27 1.07 -8.71
C VAL A 23 -4.97 -0.26 -8.42
N MET A 24 -6.00 -0.23 -7.59
CA MET A 24 -6.73 -1.45 -7.26
C MET A 24 -7.44 -2.06 -8.46
N ARG A 25 -8.00 -1.23 -9.36
CA ARG A 25 -8.63 -1.77 -10.57
C ARG A 25 -7.63 -2.52 -11.45
N THR A 26 -6.43 -1.97 -11.60
CA THR A 26 -5.38 -2.64 -12.35
C THR A 26 -4.95 -3.93 -11.68
N ALA A 27 -4.77 -3.91 -10.37
CA ALA A 27 -4.36 -5.09 -9.62
C ALA A 27 -5.40 -6.21 -9.74
N ARG A 28 -6.67 -5.87 -9.65
CA ARG A 28 -7.73 -6.87 -9.77
C ARG A 28 -7.79 -7.46 -11.17
N ALA A 29 -7.54 -6.65 -12.19
CA ALA A 29 -7.48 -7.13 -13.57
C ALA A 29 -6.33 -8.13 -13.75
N MET A 30 -5.30 -8.03 -12.91
CA MET A 30 -4.17 -8.96 -12.92
C MET A 30 -4.41 -10.19 -12.04
N GLY A 31 -5.57 -10.28 -11.41
CA GLY A 31 -5.90 -11.42 -10.56
C GLY A 31 -5.44 -11.30 -9.11
N LEU A 32 -5.04 -10.11 -8.68
CA LEU A 32 -4.59 -9.90 -7.31
C LEU A 32 -5.74 -9.54 -6.39
N ARG A 33 -5.65 -10.01 -5.16
CA ARG A 33 -6.54 -9.56 -4.09
C ARG A 33 -6.04 -8.20 -3.62
N THR A 34 -6.96 -7.27 -3.35
CA THR A 34 -6.58 -5.90 -2.97
C THR A 34 -6.93 -5.59 -1.53
N VAL A 35 -6.02 -4.88 -0.86
CA VAL A 35 -6.22 -4.38 0.49
C VAL A 35 -6.11 -2.86 0.45
N ALA A 36 -7.12 -2.16 0.95
CA ALA A 36 -7.09 -0.72 1.11
C ALA A 36 -6.76 -0.39 2.56
N VAL A 37 -6.15 0.77 2.76
CA VAL A 37 -5.94 1.31 4.09
C VAL A 37 -6.61 2.67 4.15
N TYR A 38 -7.04 3.10 5.33
CA TYR A 38 -7.76 4.36 5.47
C TYR A 38 -7.51 5.00 6.83
N SER A 39 -7.54 6.34 6.83
CA SER A 39 -7.57 7.11 8.06
C SER A 39 -9.03 7.30 8.46
N ASP A 40 -9.24 7.81 9.67
CA ASP A 40 -10.60 8.07 10.16
C ASP A 40 -11.38 9.01 9.25
N ALA A 41 -10.69 9.95 8.59
CA ALA A 41 -11.35 10.86 7.65
C ALA A 41 -11.90 10.14 6.43
N ASP A 42 -11.33 8.99 6.07
CA ASP A 42 -11.69 8.24 4.88
C ASP A 42 -12.44 6.95 5.20
N ALA A 43 -13.04 6.84 6.37
CA ALA A 43 -13.68 5.59 6.81
C ALA A 43 -14.75 5.08 5.84
N ASN A 44 -15.44 5.99 5.14
CA ASN A 44 -16.45 5.61 4.17
C ASN A 44 -16.05 5.95 2.74
N ALA A 45 -14.77 6.18 2.50
CA ALA A 45 -14.30 6.56 1.18
C ALA A 45 -14.42 5.40 0.19
N ARG A 46 -14.53 5.77 -1.08
CA ARG A 46 -14.73 4.82 -2.16
C ARG A 46 -13.60 3.78 -2.24
N HIS A 47 -12.35 4.20 -2.01
CA HIS A 47 -11.24 3.26 -2.13
C HIS A 47 -11.34 2.10 -1.14
N GLY A 48 -11.82 2.37 0.09
CA GLY A 48 -12.02 1.31 1.05
C GLY A 48 -13.14 0.36 0.66
N ARG A 49 -14.19 0.89 0.03
CA ARG A 49 -15.33 0.08 -0.38
C ARG A 49 -15.05 -0.76 -1.62
N GLU A 50 -14.11 -0.33 -2.46
CA GLU A 50 -13.78 -1.06 -3.69
C GLU A 50 -12.76 -2.16 -3.47
N ALA A 51 -12.06 -2.17 -2.34
CA ALA A 51 -11.05 -3.17 -2.05
C ALA A 51 -11.69 -4.46 -1.55
N ASP A 52 -10.96 -5.55 -1.64
CA ASP A 52 -11.39 -6.82 -1.09
C ASP A 52 -11.37 -6.78 0.44
N GLU A 53 -10.45 -6.02 1.01
CA GLU A 53 -10.33 -5.84 2.47
C GLU A 53 -9.86 -4.41 2.74
N ALA A 54 -10.28 -3.83 3.86
CA ALA A 54 -9.87 -2.48 4.25
C ALA A 54 -9.43 -2.48 5.71
N VAL A 55 -8.31 -1.77 6.01
CA VAL A 55 -7.74 -1.71 7.34
C VAL A 55 -7.57 -0.26 7.77
N ARG A 56 -8.05 0.06 8.97
CA ARG A 56 -7.86 1.39 9.54
C ARG A 56 -6.40 1.59 9.92
N LEU A 57 -5.83 2.74 9.52
CA LEU A 57 -4.46 3.08 9.88
C LEU A 57 -4.38 3.93 11.14
N GLY A 58 -5.28 4.89 11.30
CA GLY A 58 -5.22 5.80 12.45
C GLY A 58 -6.05 7.04 12.24
N PRO A 59 -5.75 8.11 13.01
CA PRO A 59 -6.51 9.36 12.95
C PRO A 59 -6.45 10.03 11.59
N ALA A 60 -7.23 11.10 11.42
CA ALA A 60 -7.38 11.78 10.13
C ALA A 60 -6.08 12.38 9.59
N ALA A 61 -5.16 12.83 10.47
CA ALA A 61 -3.91 13.42 10.01
C ALA A 61 -3.06 12.40 9.28
N ALA A 62 -2.53 12.77 8.10
CA ALA A 62 -1.74 11.84 7.28
C ALA A 62 -0.52 11.31 8.01
N ARG A 63 0.15 12.15 8.82
CA ARG A 63 1.35 11.72 9.55
C ARG A 63 1.05 10.62 10.57
N ASP A 64 -0.18 10.52 11.02
CA ASP A 64 -0.60 9.52 12.00
C ASP A 64 -1.32 8.33 11.34
N SER A 65 -1.38 8.31 10.01
CA SER A 65 -2.05 7.25 9.25
C SER A 65 -1.25 6.91 8.00
N TYR A 66 -1.51 7.58 6.88
CA TYR A 66 -0.88 7.22 5.60
C TYR A 66 0.64 7.37 5.59
N LEU A 67 1.19 8.28 6.40
CA LEU A 67 2.64 8.47 6.48
C LEU A 67 3.29 7.68 7.60
N LYS A 68 2.50 6.96 8.39
CA LYS A 68 3.03 6.19 9.51
C LYS A 68 3.47 4.81 9.02
N VAL A 69 4.77 4.65 8.83
CA VAL A 69 5.36 3.44 8.25
C VAL A 69 4.95 2.18 9.01
N GLU A 70 5.03 2.21 10.34
CA GLU A 70 4.70 1.04 11.15
C GLU A 70 3.25 0.60 10.96
N ALA A 71 2.33 1.56 10.84
CA ALA A 71 0.91 1.24 10.67
C ALA A 71 0.67 0.55 9.32
N VAL A 72 1.32 1.02 8.27
CA VAL A 72 1.16 0.45 6.93
C VAL A 72 1.73 -0.96 6.89
N ILE A 73 2.92 -1.16 7.47
CA ILE A 73 3.55 -2.49 7.50
C ILE A 73 2.70 -3.45 8.32
N GLU A 74 2.18 -3.00 9.45
CA GLU A 74 1.33 -3.82 10.29
C GLU A 74 0.07 -4.25 9.53
N ALA A 75 -0.55 -3.35 8.79
CA ALA A 75 -1.71 -3.67 7.97
C ALA A 75 -1.37 -4.74 6.92
N ALA A 76 -0.21 -4.63 6.30
CA ALA A 76 0.23 -5.63 5.32
C ALA A 76 0.39 -7.00 5.96
N LYS A 77 1.02 -7.05 7.13
CA LYS A 77 1.23 -8.32 7.83
C LYS A 77 -0.10 -8.96 8.26
N ARG A 78 -1.03 -8.15 8.74
CA ARG A 78 -2.32 -8.65 9.21
C ARG A 78 -3.17 -9.22 8.08
N THR A 79 -3.05 -8.69 6.89
CA THR A 79 -3.86 -9.10 5.75
C THR A 79 -3.16 -10.11 4.85
N GLY A 80 -1.90 -10.41 5.12
CA GLY A 80 -1.13 -11.32 4.29
C GLY A 80 -0.68 -10.70 2.97
N ALA A 81 -0.65 -9.37 2.88
CA ALA A 81 -0.22 -8.70 1.67
C ALA A 81 1.29 -8.90 1.47
N GLY A 82 1.65 -9.48 0.35
CA GLY A 82 3.06 -9.69 0.02
C GLY A 82 3.70 -8.52 -0.71
N ALA A 83 2.92 -7.52 -1.09
CA ALA A 83 3.41 -6.35 -1.81
C ALA A 83 2.62 -5.12 -1.43
N ILE A 84 3.27 -3.96 -1.53
CA ILE A 84 2.63 -2.66 -1.27
C ILE A 84 2.88 -1.74 -2.45
N HIS A 85 1.82 -1.09 -2.93
CA HIS A 85 1.90 -0.05 -3.96
C HIS A 85 1.55 1.27 -3.28
N PRO A 86 2.49 2.23 -3.23
CA PRO A 86 2.26 3.49 -2.51
C PRO A 86 1.49 4.55 -3.30
N GLY A 87 1.27 4.36 -4.59
CA GLY A 87 0.66 5.38 -5.42
C GLY A 87 1.58 6.58 -5.60
N TYR A 88 1.00 7.76 -5.52
CA TYR A 88 1.76 9.02 -5.58
C TYR A 88 1.67 9.74 -4.23
N GLY A 89 2.72 10.48 -3.88
CA GLY A 89 2.75 11.19 -2.61
C GLY A 89 2.89 10.24 -1.43
N PHE A 90 2.59 10.72 -0.24
CA PHE A 90 2.69 9.95 1.00
C PHE A 90 4.03 9.20 1.09
N LEU A 91 4.03 7.88 1.11
CA LEU A 91 5.23 7.08 1.26
C LEU A 91 5.90 6.68 -0.05
N SER A 92 5.37 7.14 -1.19
CA SER A 92 5.87 6.74 -2.50
C SER A 92 7.34 7.12 -2.74
N GLU A 93 7.82 8.17 -2.07
CA GLU A 93 9.20 8.64 -2.22
C GLU A 93 9.99 8.55 -0.92
N ASN A 94 9.60 7.63 -0.04
CA ASN A 94 10.22 7.49 1.27
C ASN A 94 11.20 6.30 1.27
N GLY A 95 12.50 6.60 1.18
CA GLY A 95 13.53 5.56 1.18
C GLY A 95 13.52 4.68 2.41
N PRO A 96 13.45 5.23 3.63
CA PRO A 96 13.35 4.41 4.85
C PRO A 96 12.17 3.45 4.85
N PHE A 97 11.05 3.84 4.24
CA PHE A 97 9.89 2.96 4.11
C PHE A 97 10.23 1.74 3.23
N VAL A 98 10.90 1.98 2.10
CA VAL A 98 11.30 0.90 1.20
C VAL A 98 12.24 -0.07 1.93
N ASP A 99 13.21 0.47 2.68
CA ASP A 99 14.12 -0.36 3.46
C ASP A 99 13.38 -1.20 4.50
N ALA A 100 12.39 -0.62 5.16
CA ALA A 100 11.61 -1.33 6.16
C ALA A 100 10.81 -2.47 5.53
N LEU A 101 10.26 -2.26 4.33
CA LEU A 101 9.54 -3.29 3.60
C LEU A 101 10.45 -4.45 3.24
N GLU A 102 11.66 -4.14 2.77
CA GLU A 102 12.60 -5.20 2.43
C GLU A 102 12.93 -6.06 3.64
N LYS A 103 13.14 -5.44 4.79
CA LYS A 103 13.40 -6.18 6.02
C LYS A 103 12.20 -7.02 6.46
N ALA A 104 11.00 -6.60 6.13
CA ALA A 104 9.78 -7.33 6.47
C ALA A 104 9.44 -8.41 5.42
N GLY A 105 10.19 -8.50 4.33
CA GLY A 105 9.92 -9.46 3.27
C GLY A 105 8.75 -9.07 2.38
N ILE A 106 8.42 -7.79 2.31
CA ILE A 106 7.30 -7.27 1.52
C ILE A 106 7.85 -6.55 0.30
N THR A 107 7.30 -6.86 -0.87
CA THR A 107 7.74 -6.25 -2.13
C THR A 107 7.18 -4.84 -2.27
N PHE A 108 8.06 -3.89 -2.57
CA PHE A 108 7.65 -2.51 -2.86
C PHE A 108 7.44 -2.37 -4.36
N VAL A 109 6.25 -1.97 -4.76
CA VAL A 109 5.93 -1.77 -6.17
C VAL A 109 6.21 -0.32 -6.52
N GLY A 110 7.45 -0.04 -6.95
CA GLY A 110 7.90 1.31 -7.25
C GLY A 110 9.41 1.33 -7.44
N PRO A 111 10.03 2.51 -7.55
CA PRO A 111 11.48 2.58 -7.73
C PRO A 111 12.23 2.11 -6.48
N PRO A 112 13.45 1.60 -6.64
CA PRO A 112 14.23 1.14 -5.47
C PRO A 112 14.65 2.31 -4.58
N ALA A 113 14.97 2.00 -3.32
CA ALA A 113 15.34 3.02 -2.34
C ALA A 113 16.49 3.91 -2.83
N SER A 114 17.45 3.34 -3.53
CA SER A 114 18.59 4.10 -4.04
C SER A 114 18.16 5.17 -5.05
N ALA A 115 17.17 4.88 -5.88
CA ALA A 115 16.64 5.84 -6.84
C ALA A 115 15.85 6.94 -6.14
N ILE A 116 15.12 6.59 -5.07
CA ILE A 116 14.35 7.57 -4.32
C ILE A 116 15.28 8.52 -3.59
N ALA A 117 16.35 8.00 -3.01
CA ALA A 117 17.29 8.81 -2.26
C ALA A 117 18.10 9.76 -3.14
N ALA A 118 18.24 9.45 -4.40
CA ALA A 118 18.94 10.31 -5.33
C ALA A 118 18.14 11.53 -5.71
#